data_a7e1dab371af61ccbee2114b9eb00ff4
#
_entry.id   a7e1dab371af61ccbee2114b9eb00ff4
#
_cell.length_a   1.000
_cell.length_b   1.000
_cell.length_c   1.000
_cell.angle_alpha   90.00
_cell.angle_beta   90.00
_cell.angle_gamma   90.00
#
_symmetry.space_group_name_H-M   'P 1'
#
loop_
_entity.id
_entity.type
_entity.pdbx_description
1 polymer ?
#
loop_
_entity_poly.entity_id
_entity_poly.type
_entity_poly.pdbx_seq_one_letter_code
_entity_poly.pdbx_strand_id
1 'polypeptide(L)'
;MLLADTLGFDELDLVADFIAHRKEIATAVQPPVKSQSDGRILSRREREAALEQQDFQHKTASLAAAQDRSATQYPHVYRAHDAGNMLSSHGRKYMLPLGSERIEHENYEEYSIPPAKVGTLGLGQSLVMIKDMDTLCQGTFKGYKSLNRMQSLVYPVAYKTSENMLICAPTGAGKTDAAMLTILNTIAKNVTPSPFDDPNAPDFAVALNDFKIVYVAPMKALAAEITEKLGKRLAWLGVQCRELTGDMHLTKAEIVATQIIVTTPEKWDVVTRKSTGDTELVQKVRLLIIDEVHMLHDERGAVLESLVARTERQVESTQSLIRIVGLSATLPNYVDVADFLKVNRMAGLFYFDGSFRPVPLEQHFLGVKGKAGSRISRDNLEK
;
A
#
# COMPACT_ATOMS: atom_id res chain seq x y z
N MET A 1 27.27 3.78 19.11
CA MET A 1 27.28 4.89 18.15
C MET A 1 26.15 5.89 18.43
N LEU A 2 24.87 5.52 18.43
CA LEU A 2 23.75 6.44 18.69
C LEU A 2 23.80 7.22 20.03
N LEU A 3 24.34 6.63 21.08
CA LEU A 3 24.48 7.29 22.40
C LEU A 3 25.62 8.31 22.43
N ALA A 4 26.71 8.05 21.71
CA ALA A 4 27.85 8.99 21.60
C ALA A 4 27.47 10.21 20.76
N ASP A 5 26.60 10.04 19.75
CA ASP A 5 26.09 11.15 18.92
C ASP A 5 25.11 12.07 19.68
N THR A 6 24.46 11.55 20.75
CA THR A 6 23.48 12.32 21.53
C THR A 6 24.11 13.08 22.74
N LEU A 7 25.17 12.54 23.29
CA LEU A 7 25.83 13.09 24.49
C LEU A 7 27.09 13.93 24.20
N GLY A 8 27.61 13.88 22.96
CA GLY A 8 28.85 14.52 22.56
C GLY A 8 30.08 13.66 22.86
N PHE A 9 31.14 13.85 22.06
CA PHE A 9 32.36 13.03 22.13
C PHE A 9 33.22 13.29 23.43
N ASP A 10 32.87 14.30 24.21
CA ASP A 10 33.59 14.65 25.42
C ASP A 10 33.20 13.79 26.64
N GLU A 11 32.16 12.95 26.53
CA GLU A 11 31.66 12.10 27.62
C GLU A 11 31.77 10.59 27.31
N LEU A 12 32.77 10.17 26.54
CA LEU A 12 32.98 8.77 26.15
C LEU A 12 33.15 7.84 27.35
N ASP A 13 33.71 8.32 28.45
CA ASP A 13 33.89 7.57 29.71
C ASP A 13 32.52 7.23 30.33
N LEU A 14 31.56 8.14 30.28
CA LEU A 14 30.20 7.95 30.78
C LEU A 14 29.42 6.94 29.93
N VAL A 15 29.64 6.96 28.63
CA VAL A 15 29.05 5.99 27.68
C VAL A 15 29.64 4.60 27.92
N ALA A 16 30.95 4.49 28.15
CA ALA A 16 31.60 3.22 28.42
C ALA A 16 31.12 2.63 29.77
N ASP A 17 30.96 3.46 30.81
CA ASP A 17 30.45 3.07 32.13
C ASP A 17 28.97 2.61 32.03
N PHE A 18 28.13 3.32 31.27
CA PHE A 18 26.75 2.91 31.00
C PHE A 18 26.69 1.58 30.29
N ILE A 19 27.53 1.33 29.28
CA ILE A 19 27.58 0.07 28.55
C ILE A 19 28.05 -1.08 29.45
N ALA A 20 29.04 -0.84 30.33
CA ALA A 20 29.55 -1.84 31.26
C ALA A 20 28.49 -2.27 32.29
N HIS A 21 27.71 -1.31 32.82
CA HIS A 21 26.71 -1.53 33.88
C HIS A 21 25.28 -1.65 33.36
N ARG A 22 25.08 -1.71 32.04
CA ARG A 22 23.73 -1.75 31.39
C ARG A 22 22.79 -2.84 31.95
N LYS A 23 23.34 -4.00 32.35
CA LYS A 23 22.53 -5.10 32.91
C LYS A 23 22.09 -4.78 34.34
N GLU A 24 22.92 -4.14 35.14
CA GLU A 24 22.62 -3.75 36.53
C GLU A 24 21.61 -2.60 36.53
N ILE A 25 21.78 -1.63 35.63
CA ILE A 25 20.84 -0.52 35.46
C ILE A 25 19.48 -1.00 35.02
N ALA A 26 19.43 -1.93 34.05
CA ALA A 26 18.19 -2.52 33.58
C ALA A 26 17.45 -3.31 34.67
N THR A 27 18.19 -3.95 35.60
CA THR A 27 17.60 -4.66 36.74
C THR A 27 17.13 -3.70 37.85
N ALA A 28 17.81 -2.60 38.04
CA ALA A 28 17.48 -1.57 39.07
C ALA A 28 16.27 -0.70 38.66
N VAL A 29 16.02 -0.51 37.36
CA VAL A 29 14.91 0.32 36.83
C VAL A 29 13.61 -0.47 36.71
N GLN A 30 13.64 -1.81 36.83
CA GLN A 30 12.41 -2.60 36.85
C GLN A 30 11.63 -2.35 38.15
N PRO A 31 10.37 -1.88 38.08
CA PRO A 31 9.55 -1.75 39.27
C PRO A 31 9.37 -3.13 39.90
N PRO A 32 9.39 -3.23 41.25
CA PRO A 32 9.21 -4.52 41.91
C PRO A 32 7.86 -5.11 41.50
N VAL A 33 7.90 -6.30 40.90
CA VAL A 33 6.72 -7.06 40.55
C VAL A 33 6.00 -7.41 41.85
N LYS A 34 4.96 -6.67 42.19
CA LYS A 34 4.05 -7.02 43.26
C LYS A 34 3.23 -8.22 42.80
N SER A 35 3.64 -9.41 43.20
CA SER A 35 2.85 -10.64 43.09
C SER A 35 1.65 -10.53 44.02
N GLN A 36 0.48 -10.19 43.44
CA GLN A 36 -0.81 -10.54 44.05
C GLN A 36 -1.19 -11.90 43.50
N SER A 37 -0.85 -12.99 44.22
CA SER A 37 -1.64 -14.23 44.32
C SER A 37 -0.88 -15.26 45.13
N ASP A 38 -1.57 -15.89 46.01
CA ASP A 38 -1.34 -17.17 46.69
C ASP A 38 0.09 -17.74 46.66
N GLY A 39 0.68 -17.91 47.83
CA GLY A 39 2.04 -18.36 48.10
C GLY A 39 2.48 -19.72 47.52
N ARG A 40 2.21 -19.95 46.22
CA ARG A 40 2.65 -21.14 45.50
C ARG A 40 3.97 -20.82 44.78
N ILE A 41 5.02 -21.56 45.15
CA ILE A 41 6.32 -21.48 44.47
C ILE A 41 6.15 -22.06 43.06
N LEU A 42 6.16 -21.22 42.03
CA LEU A 42 6.11 -21.64 40.64
C LEU A 42 7.32 -22.51 40.26
N SER A 43 7.11 -23.57 39.53
CA SER A 43 8.18 -24.39 38.96
C SER A 43 9.04 -23.60 37.96
N ARG A 44 10.26 -24.08 37.70
CA ARG A 44 11.18 -23.40 36.76
C ARG A 44 10.55 -23.20 35.37
N ARG A 45 9.78 -24.16 34.87
CA ARG A 45 9.06 -24.07 33.59
C ARG A 45 7.94 -23.03 33.60
N GLU A 46 7.20 -22.92 34.72
CA GLU A 46 6.15 -21.90 34.87
C GLU A 46 6.72 -20.48 34.95
N ARG A 47 7.92 -20.33 35.52
CA ARG A 47 8.62 -19.02 35.54
C ARG A 47 9.15 -18.65 34.18
N GLU A 48 9.73 -19.59 33.42
CA GLU A 48 10.18 -19.35 32.06
C GLU A 48 9.01 -18.98 31.14
N ALA A 49 7.88 -19.69 31.24
CA ALA A 49 6.66 -19.38 30.50
C ALA A 49 6.04 -18.00 30.86
N ALA A 50 6.09 -17.62 32.15
CA ALA A 50 5.62 -16.33 32.61
C ALA A 50 6.52 -15.18 32.11
N LEU A 51 7.83 -15.39 32.06
CA LEU A 51 8.78 -14.42 31.47
C LEU A 51 8.61 -14.26 29.97
N GLU A 52 8.44 -15.35 29.23
CA GLU A 52 8.13 -15.31 27.80
C GLU A 52 6.79 -14.62 27.50
N GLN A 53 5.78 -14.82 28.36
CA GLN A 53 4.51 -14.11 28.26
C GLN A 53 4.65 -12.62 28.54
N GLN A 54 5.46 -12.21 29.51
CA GLN A 54 5.72 -10.79 29.80
C GLN A 54 6.49 -10.13 28.65
N ASP A 55 7.53 -10.77 28.13
CA ASP A 55 8.28 -10.26 26.97
C ASP A 55 7.41 -10.14 25.72
N PHE A 56 6.51 -11.10 25.51
CA PHE A 56 5.55 -11.05 24.41
C PHE A 56 4.54 -9.91 24.60
N GLN A 57 4.02 -9.72 25.82
CA GLN A 57 3.10 -8.60 26.13
C GLN A 57 3.80 -7.25 25.97
N HIS A 58 5.06 -7.15 26.36
CA HIS A 58 5.83 -5.91 26.20
C HIS A 58 6.14 -5.60 24.71
N LYS A 59 6.47 -6.61 23.92
CA LYS A 59 6.68 -6.48 22.48
C LYS A 59 5.38 -6.13 21.73
N THR A 60 4.26 -6.77 22.07
CA THR A 60 2.96 -6.46 21.46
C THR A 60 2.43 -5.08 21.87
N ALA A 61 2.61 -4.68 23.13
CA ALA A 61 2.27 -3.32 23.57
C ALA A 61 3.15 -2.25 22.92
N SER A 62 4.45 -2.52 22.74
CA SER A 62 5.37 -1.61 22.05
C SER A 62 5.06 -1.50 20.55
N LEU A 63 4.68 -2.60 19.88
CA LEU A 63 4.23 -2.60 18.49
C LEU A 63 2.91 -1.86 18.32
N ALA A 64 1.93 -2.06 19.22
CA ALA A 64 0.66 -1.33 19.22
C ALA A 64 0.88 0.17 19.46
N ALA A 65 1.74 0.53 20.42
CA ALA A 65 2.11 1.93 20.70
C ALA A 65 2.90 2.57 19.55
N ALA A 66 3.74 1.80 18.85
CA ALA A 66 4.44 2.28 17.66
C ALA A 66 3.47 2.50 16.49
N GLN A 67 2.47 1.62 16.32
CA GLN A 67 1.42 1.78 15.34
C GLN A 67 0.51 2.98 15.65
N ASP A 68 0.18 3.20 16.91
CA ASP A 68 -0.63 4.35 17.36
C ASP A 68 0.13 5.68 17.17
N ARG A 69 1.43 5.71 17.47
CA ARG A 69 2.29 6.86 17.19
C ARG A 69 2.39 7.15 15.69
N SER A 70 2.39 6.13 14.82
CA SER A 70 2.43 6.32 13.38
C SER A 70 1.13 6.92 12.83
N ALA A 71 -0.03 6.57 13.39
CA ALA A 71 -1.33 7.12 13.00
C ALA A 71 -1.46 8.62 13.32
N THR A 72 -0.81 9.10 14.38
CA THR A 72 -0.76 10.53 14.74
C THR A 72 0.36 11.30 14.05
N GLN A 73 1.35 10.61 13.50
CA GLN A 73 2.55 11.21 12.92
C GLN A 73 2.38 11.60 11.45
N TYR A 74 1.53 10.90 10.67
CA TYR A 74 1.38 11.13 9.25
C TYR A 74 -0.02 11.65 8.90
N PRO A 75 -0.13 12.76 8.14
CA PRO A 75 -1.40 13.49 7.95
C PRO A 75 -2.43 12.71 7.14
N HIS A 76 -2.01 11.72 6.34
CA HIS A 76 -2.90 10.96 5.46
C HIS A 76 -3.08 9.49 5.90
N VAL A 77 -2.86 9.21 7.17
CA VAL A 77 -3.13 7.90 7.76
C VAL A 77 -4.49 7.93 8.47
N TYR A 78 -5.47 7.28 7.86
CA TYR A 78 -6.86 7.24 8.31
C TYR A 78 -7.17 5.86 8.89
N ARG A 79 -7.12 5.73 10.21
CA ARG A 79 -7.47 4.53 10.95
C ARG A 79 -8.61 4.84 11.92
N ALA A 80 -9.64 4.00 11.93
CA ALA A 80 -10.58 3.99 13.03
C ALA A 80 -9.89 3.36 14.26
N HIS A 81 -9.98 4.00 15.41
CA HIS A 81 -9.56 3.41 16.69
C HIS A 81 -10.62 2.38 17.13
N ASP A 82 -10.56 1.19 16.58
CA ASP A 82 -11.42 0.09 17.01
C ASP A 82 -10.74 -0.69 18.14
N ALA A 83 -11.14 -0.41 19.37
CA ALA A 83 -10.89 -1.29 20.51
C ALA A 83 -11.73 -2.56 20.32
N GLY A 84 -11.12 -3.62 19.82
CA GLY A 84 -11.79 -4.89 19.54
C GLY A 84 -11.65 -5.91 20.68
N ASN A 85 -12.40 -7.00 20.58
CA ASN A 85 -12.29 -8.15 21.47
C ASN A 85 -11.00 -8.91 21.21
N MET A 86 -10.37 -9.43 22.27
CA MET A 86 -9.19 -10.28 22.16
C MET A 86 -9.58 -11.73 21.97
N LEU A 87 -9.14 -12.35 20.87
CA LEU A 87 -9.21 -13.78 20.64
C LEU A 87 -7.90 -14.45 21.10
N SER A 88 -8.01 -15.52 21.87
CA SER A 88 -6.86 -16.35 22.25
C SER A 88 -6.94 -17.71 21.55
N SER A 89 -5.97 -18.04 20.70
CA SER A 89 -5.85 -19.36 20.08
C SER A 89 -4.40 -19.83 20.14
N HIS A 90 -4.16 -21.03 20.64
CA HIS A 90 -2.82 -21.64 20.76
C HIS A 90 -1.78 -20.73 21.45
N GLY A 91 -2.19 -20.00 22.50
CA GLY A 91 -1.32 -19.09 23.24
C GLY A 91 -1.04 -17.75 22.52
N ARG A 92 -1.56 -17.53 21.32
CA ARG A 92 -1.49 -16.24 20.62
C ARG A 92 -2.80 -15.47 20.81
N LYS A 93 -2.66 -14.17 21.04
CA LYS A 93 -3.79 -13.26 21.18
C LYS A 93 -3.94 -12.45 19.89
N TYR A 94 -5.12 -12.51 19.30
CA TYR A 94 -5.47 -11.70 18.12
C TYR A 94 -6.53 -10.69 18.54
N MET A 95 -6.36 -9.43 18.11
CA MET A 95 -7.40 -8.43 18.26
C MET A 95 -8.36 -8.54 17.08
N LEU A 96 -9.63 -8.78 17.38
CA LEU A 96 -10.71 -8.73 16.38
C LEU A 96 -11.36 -7.34 16.40
N PRO A 97 -11.91 -6.88 15.28
CA PRO A 97 -12.70 -5.65 15.23
C PRO A 97 -13.85 -5.66 16.21
N LEU A 98 -14.26 -4.48 16.65
CA LEU A 98 -15.40 -4.34 17.57
C LEU A 98 -16.68 -4.91 16.93
N GLY A 99 -17.44 -5.68 17.72
CA GLY A 99 -18.67 -6.35 17.27
C GLY A 99 -18.45 -7.70 16.61
N SER A 100 -17.21 -8.21 16.60
CA SER A 100 -16.96 -9.59 16.16
C SER A 100 -17.56 -10.60 17.13
N GLU A 101 -18.25 -11.61 16.60
CA GLU A 101 -18.94 -12.66 17.35
C GLU A 101 -18.32 -14.02 17.05
N ARG A 102 -18.34 -14.89 18.06
CA ARG A 102 -18.01 -16.31 17.91
C ARG A 102 -19.24 -17.13 18.17
N ILE A 103 -19.63 -17.95 17.21
CA ILE A 103 -20.75 -18.88 17.32
C ILE A 103 -20.20 -20.30 17.23
N GLU A 104 -20.50 -21.13 18.22
CA GLU A 104 -20.06 -22.51 18.23
C GLU A 104 -21.20 -23.42 17.78
N HIS A 105 -20.97 -24.13 16.68
CA HIS A 105 -21.86 -25.15 16.15
C HIS A 105 -21.33 -26.55 16.49
N GLU A 106 -22.14 -27.58 16.27
CA GLU A 106 -21.76 -28.95 16.54
C GLU A 106 -20.51 -29.38 15.74
N ASN A 107 -20.47 -29.07 14.45
CA ASN A 107 -19.46 -29.53 13.49
C ASN A 107 -18.38 -28.48 13.16
N TYR A 108 -18.65 -27.22 13.42
CA TYR A 108 -17.75 -26.09 13.09
C TYR A 108 -17.88 -24.96 14.11
N GLU A 109 -16.93 -24.05 14.08
CA GLU A 109 -16.99 -22.76 14.76
C GLU A 109 -17.06 -21.64 13.71
N GLU A 110 -17.88 -20.65 13.95
CA GLU A 110 -18.02 -19.49 13.09
C GLU A 110 -17.51 -18.24 13.82
N TYR A 111 -16.66 -17.48 13.14
CA TYR A 111 -16.27 -16.13 13.55
C TYR A 111 -16.84 -15.14 12.56
N SER A 112 -17.80 -14.33 13.01
CA SER A 112 -18.39 -13.26 12.23
C SER A 112 -17.69 -11.95 12.56
N ILE A 113 -17.19 -11.26 11.52
CA ILE A 113 -16.62 -9.92 11.61
C ILE A 113 -17.59 -8.99 10.91
N PRO A 114 -18.24 -8.07 11.63
CA PRO A 114 -19.21 -7.17 11.05
C PRO A 114 -18.54 -6.19 10.07
N PRO A 115 -19.28 -5.65 9.11
CA PRO A 115 -18.78 -4.65 8.18
C PRO A 115 -18.33 -3.40 8.95
N ALA A 116 -17.19 -2.84 8.53
CA ALA A 116 -16.73 -1.58 9.08
C ALA A 116 -17.79 -0.49 8.84
N LYS A 117 -18.07 0.32 9.85
CA LYS A 117 -18.99 1.46 9.70
C LYS A 117 -18.40 2.43 8.68
N VAL A 118 -19.17 2.74 7.64
CA VAL A 118 -18.76 3.74 6.66
C VAL A 118 -18.57 5.07 7.40
N GLY A 119 -17.34 5.55 7.41
CA GLY A 119 -17.02 6.81 8.07
C GLY A 119 -17.69 7.98 7.33
N THR A 120 -18.22 8.93 8.08
CA THR A 120 -18.68 10.21 7.54
C THR A 120 -17.50 11.07 7.09
N LEU A 121 -17.73 12.00 6.18
CA LEU A 121 -16.74 13.03 5.86
C LEU A 121 -16.44 13.83 7.13
N GLY A 122 -15.15 14.02 7.44
CA GLY A 122 -14.73 14.87 8.56
C GLY A 122 -15.17 16.33 8.36
N LEU A 123 -15.18 17.09 9.45
CA LEU A 123 -15.47 18.55 9.40
C LEU A 123 -14.52 19.21 8.39
N GLY A 124 -15.10 19.93 7.41
CA GLY A 124 -14.36 20.61 6.35
C GLY A 124 -13.94 19.73 5.16
N GLN A 125 -14.25 18.43 5.16
CA GLN A 125 -14.01 17.55 4.01
C GLN A 125 -15.25 17.52 3.11
N SER A 126 -15.04 17.79 1.82
CA SER A 126 -16.06 17.64 0.77
C SER A 126 -15.57 16.68 -0.30
N LEU A 127 -16.49 16.00 -0.99
CA LEU A 127 -16.14 15.23 -2.17
C LEU A 127 -15.73 16.17 -3.30
N VAL A 128 -14.71 15.80 -4.04
CA VAL A 128 -14.30 16.52 -5.25
C VAL A 128 -15.32 16.21 -6.35
N MET A 129 -16.05 17.24 -6.78
CA MET A 129 -17.04 17.11 -7.84
C MET A 129 -16.33 17.11 -9.20
N ILE A 130 -16.72 16.22 -10.11
CA ILE A 130 -16.10 16.13 -11.43
C ILE A 130 -16.27 17.44 -12.23
N LYS A 131 -17.40 18.10 -12.08
CA LYS A 131 -17.67 19.40 -12.72
C LYS A 131 -16.72 20.54 -12.32
N ASP A 132 -16.09 20.42 -11.14
CA ASP A 132 -15.16 21.41 -10.58
C ASP A 132 -13.69 21.09 -10.93
N MET A 133 -13.46 19.99 -11.63
CA MET A 133 -12.14 19.61 -12.15
C MET A 133 -11.91 20.23 -13.53
N ASP A 134 -10.67 20.15 -14.02
CA ASP A 134 -10.35 20.60 -15.37
C ASP A 134 -10.94 19.71 -16.48
N THR A 135 -10.89 20.18 -17.71
CA THR A 135 -11.43 19.51 -18.91
C THR A 135 -10.87 18.10 -19.10
N LEU A 136 -9.57 17.89 -18.79
CA LEU A 136 -8.90 16.60 -18.91
C LEU A 136 -9.52 15.57 -17.97
N CYS A 137 -9.74 15.95 -16.72
CA CYS A 137 -10.39 15.11 -15.73
C CYS A 137 -11.87 14.90 -16.04
N GLN A 138 -12.60 15.94 -16.42
CA GLN A 138 -14.03 15.87 -16.77
C GLN A 138 -14.27 14.89 -17.93
N GLY A 139 -13.46 14.95 -18.97
CA GLY A 139 -13.55 14.07 -20.13
C GLY A 139 -13.26 12.61 -19.78
N THR A 140 -12.28 12.37 -18.91
CA THR A 140 -11.87 11.00 -18.51
C THR A 140 -12.81 10.38 -17.47
N PHE A 141 -13.38 11.18 -16.55
CA PHE A 141 -14.36 10.75 -15.54
C PHE A 141 -15.81 10.97 -15.98
N LYS A 142 -16.06 10.99 -17.30
CA LYS A 142 -17.39 11.17 -17.85
C LYS A 142 -18.39 10.14 -17.27
N GLY A 143 -19.53 10.63 -16.75
CA GLY A 143 -20.54 9.81 -16.11
C GLY A 143 -20.42 9.71 -14.59
N TYR A 144 -19.31 10.14 -13.99
CA TYR A 144 -19.17 10.28 -12.56
C TYR A 144 -19.69 11.64 -12.09
N LYS A 145 -20.37 11.68 -10.94
CA LYS A 145 -20.78 12.95 -10.30
C LYS A 145 -19.64 13.54 -9.47
N SER A 146 -18.96 12.70 -8.72
CA SER A 146 -17.85 13.06 -7.84
C SER A 146 -16.85 11.91 -7.71
N LEU A 147 -15.66 12.22 -7.27
CA LEU A 147 -14.74 11.23 -6.73
C LEU A 147 -15.32 10.67 -5.43
N ASN A 148 -14.99 9.42 -5.09
CA ASN A 148 -15.36 8.87 -3.80
C ASN A 148 -14.52 9.51 -2.67
N ARG A 149 -14.79 9.15 -1.41
CA ARG A 149 -14.13 9.73 -0.24
C ARG A 149 -12.59 9.54 -0.28
N MET A 150 -12.12 8.32 -0.56
CA MET A 150 -10.69 8.02 -0.66
C MET A 150 -10.05 8.79 -1.81
N GLN A 151 -10.63 8.75 -2.99
CA GLN A 151 -10.14 9.43 -4.18
C GLN A 151 -10.10 10.96 -3.99
N SER A 152 -11.08 11.54 -3.30
CA SER A 152 -11.12 12.97 -3.00
C SER A 152 -9.99 13.41 -2.09
N LEU A 153 -9.61 12.57 -1.11
CA LEU A 153 -8.48 12.85 -0.22
C LEU A 153 -7.12 12.69 -0.93
N VAL A 154 -7.03 11.77 -1.88
CA VAL A 154 -5.82 11.51 -2.65
C VAL A 154 -5.63 12.53 -3.79
N TYR A 155 -6.72 13.09 -4.32
CA TYR A 155 -6.74 13.98 -5.49
C TYR A 155 -5.71 15.13 -5.45
N PRO A 156 -5.54 15.89 -4.34
CA PRO A 156 -4.60 17.01 -4.31
C PRO A 156 -3.16 16.58 -4.58
N VAL A 157 -2.76 15.43 -4.08
CA VAL A 157 -1.40 14.91 -4.29
C VAL A 157 -1.30 14.14 -5.61
N ALA A 158 -2.29 13.29 -5.91
CA ALA A 158 -2.27 12.47 -7.11
C ALA A 158 -2.28 13.31 -8.40
N TYR A 159 -3.13 14.33 -8.44
CA TYR A 159 -3.33 15.13 -9.66
C TYR A 159 -2.51 16.41 -9.70
N LYS A 160 -2.33 17.10 -8.56
CA LYS A 160 -1.70 18.44 -8.55
C LYS A 160 -0.21 18.45 -8.25
N THR A 161 0.37 17.29 -7.86
CA THR A 161 1.81 17.19 -7.56
C THR A 161 2.50 16.09 -8.35
N SER A 162 3.84 16.04 -8.26
CA SER A 162 4.68 14.96 -8.83
C SER A 162 5.29 14.07 -7.77
N GLU A 163 4.82 14.20 -6.52
CA GLU A 163 5.31 13.39 -5.41
C GLU A 163 5.12 11.89 -5.68
N ASN A 164 6.11 11.08 -5.30
CA ASN A 164 5.91 9.64 -5.21
C ASN A 164 4.79 9.34 -4.23
N MET A 165 4.04 8.29 -4.49
CA MET A 165 2.88 7.96 -3.64
C MET A 165 2.84 6.48 -3.28
N LEU A 166 2.38 6.21 -2.08
CA LEU A 166 1.90 4.90 -1.66
C LEU A 166 0.46 5.02 -1.19
N ILE A 167 -0.43 4.27 -1.83
CA ILE A 167 -1.86 4.24 -1.49
C ILE A 167 -2.19 2.85 -0.95
N CYS A 168 -2.25 2.72 0.36
CA CYS A 168 -2.72 1.52 1.05
C CYS A 168 -4.22 1.67 1.31
N ALA A 169 -5.04 0.86 0.65
CA ALA A 169 -6.48 0.91 0.80
C ALA A 169 -7.11 -0.48 0.58
N PRO A 170 -8.23 -0.78 1.22
CA PRO A 170 -8.90 -2.07 1.04
C PRO A 170 -9.31 -2.29 -0.41
N THR A 171 -9.44 -3.56 -0.80
CA THR A 171 -9.94 -3.93 -2.12
C THR A 171 -11.34 -3.33 -2.33
N GLY A 172 -11.60 -2.79 -3.52
CA GLY A 172 -12.86 -2.11 -3.84
C GLY A 172 -12.95 -0.65 -3.40
N ALA A 173 -11.93 -0.08 -2.75
CA ALA A 173 -11.91 1.34 -2.36
C ALA A 173 -11.74 2.31 -3.55
N GLY A 174 -11.38 1.80 -4.74
CA GLY A 174 -11.23 2.63 -5.96
C GLY A 174 -9.78 3.06 -6.23
N LYS A 175 -8.78 2.25 -5.86
CA LYS A 175 -7.35 2.50 -6.09
C LYS A 175 -7.01 2.75 -7.57
N THR A 176 -7.66 2.01 -8.49
CA THR A 176 -7.42 2.17 -9.94
C THR A 176 -7.80 3.57 -10.44
N ASP A 177 -8.85 4.18 -9.90
CA ASP A 177 -9.22 5.56 -10.25
C ASP A 177 -8.26 6.58 -9.61
N ALA A 178 -7.70 6.30 -8.44
CA ALA A 178 -6.62 7.09 -7.87
C ALA A 178 -5.35 7.03 -8.74
N ALA A 179 -5.02 5.86 -9.29
CA ALA A 179 -3.95 5.71 -10.28
C ALA A 179 -4.26 6.49 -11.57
N MET A 180 -5.51 6.49 -12.04
CA MET A 180 -5.93 7.31 -13.18
C MET A 180 -5.64 8.80 -12.97
N LEU A 181 -5.81 9.33 -11.76
CA LEU A 181 -5.46 10.73 -11.46
C LEU A 181 -3.97 11.01 -11.66
N THR A 182 -3.09 10.05 -11.31
CA THR A 182 -1.65 10.21 -11.53
C THR A 182 -1.27 10.11 -13.01
N ILE A 183 -1.97 9.28 -13.77
CA ILE A 183 -1.86 9.21 -15.23
C ILE A 183 -2.25 10.54 -15.85
N LEU A 184 -3.40 11.10 -15.45
CA LEU A 184 -3.88 12.39 -15.94
C LEU A 184 -2.94 13.55 -15.57
N ASN A 185 -2.33 13.53 -14.38
CA ASN A 185 -1.28 14.48 -14.01
C ASN A 185 -0.08 14.42 -14.98
N THR A 186 0.33 13.20 -15.36
CA THR A 186 1.42 13.03 -16.32
C THR A 186 1.02 13.54 -17.71
N ILE A 187 -0.18 13.25 -18.16
CA ILE A 187 -0.72 13.76 -19.43
C ILE A 187 -0.81 15.28 -19.39
N ALA A 188 -1.34 15.87 -18.31
CA ALA A 188 -1.49 17.32 -18.16
C ALA A 188 -0.17 18.10 -18.30
N LYS A 189 0.95 17.50 -17.93
CA LYS A 189 2.29 18.09 -18.10
C LYS A 189 2.80 18.05 -19.52
N ASN A 190 2.18 17.25 -20.39
CA ASN A 190 2.52 17.07 -21.78
C ASN A 190 1.40 17.57 -22.70
N VAL A 191 0.64 18.56 -22.23
CA VAL A 191 -0.41 19.23 -23.00
C VAL A 191 0.17 20.52 -23.61
N THR A 192 -0.13 20.75 -24.86
CA THR A 192 0.17 21.99 -25.58
C THR A 192 -1.13 22.66 -26.05
N PRO A 193 -1.17 23.98 -26.29
CA PRO A 193 -2.33 24.60 -26.92
C PRO A 193 -2.70 23.89 -28.22
N SER A 194 -3.99 23.73 -28.47
CA SER A 194 -4.44 23.13 -29.73
C SER A 194 -3.96 23.95 -30.92
N PRO A 195 -3.36 23.32 -31.94
CA PRO A 195 -3.00 24.00 -33.17
C PRO A 195 -4.21 24.27 -34.07
N PHE A 196 -5.39 23.77 -33.72
CA PHE A 196 -6.60 23.85 -34.51
C PHE A 196 -7.68 24.66 -33.80
N ASP A 197 -8.28 25.59 -34.49
CA ASP A 197 -9.40 26.41 -34.03
C ASP A 197 -10.74 25.71 -34.35
N ASP A 198 -10.93 24.53 -33.73
CA ASP A 198 -12.17 23.74 -33.84
C ASP A 198 -13.00 23.92 -32.56
N PRO A 199 -14.18 24.59 -32.65
CA PRO A 199 -15.03 24.81 -31.47
C PRO A 199 -15.56 23.52 -30.82
N ASN A 200 -15.44 22.36 -31.49
CA ASN A 200 -15.85 21.06 -30.96
C ASN A 200 -14.68 20.23 -30.43
N ALA A 201 -13.44 20.64 -30.62
CA ALA A 201 -12.25 19.98 -30.11
C ALA A 201 -11.79 20.62 -28.82
N PRO A 202 -11.06 19.87 -27.97
CA PRO A 202 -10.42 20.46 -26.78
C PRO A 202 -9.43 21.56 -27.19
N ASP A 203 -9.34 22.64 -26.38
CA ASP A 203 -8.38 23.74 -26.57
C ASP A 203 -6.92 23.32 -26.44
N PHE A 204 -6.65 22.04 -26.32
CA PHE A 204 -5.33 21.46 -26.11
C PHE A 204 -5.09 20.21 -26.96
N ALA A 205 -3.81 19.97 -27.25
CA ALA A 205 -3.31 18.73 -27.83
C ALA A 205 -2.33 18.05 -26.88
N VAL A 206 -2.30 16.70 -26.87
CA VAL A 206 -1.36 15.94 -26.07
C VAL A 206 -0.11 15.63 -26.88
N ALA A 207 1.08 15.96 -26.35
CA ALA A 207 2.37 15.62 -26.94
C ALA A 207 2.68 14.12 -26.75
N LEU A 208 2.04 13.27 -27.54
CA LEU A 208 2.04 11.81 -27.39
C LEU A 208 3.43 11.14 -27.47
N ASN A 209 4.42 11.83 -28.03
CA ASN A 209 5.76 11.28 -28.23
C ASN A 209 6.74 11.57 -27.06
N ASP A 210 6.35 12.42 -26.09
CA ASP A 210 7.28 12.97 -25.11
C ASP A 210 7.28 12.25 -23.78
N PHE A 211 6.33 11.36 -23.57
CA PHE A 211 6.21 10.60 -22.33
C PHE A 211 5.78 9.15 -22.54
N LYS A 212 6.13 8.30 -21.59
CA LYS A 212 5.63 6.95 -21.41
C LYS A 212 5.21 6.75 -19.97
N ILE A 213 4.17 5.95 -19.78
CA ILE A 213 3.65 5.53 -18.48
C ILE A 213 3.72 4.01 -18.45
N VAL A 214 4.26 3.47 -17.37
CA VAL A 214 4.34 2.03 -17.15
C VAL A 214 3.44 1.67 -16.00
N TYR A 215 2.51 0.76 -16.24
CA TYR A 215 1.64 0.17 -15.23
C TYR A 215 2.02 -1.30 -15.02
N VAL A 216 2.57 -1.61 -13.87
CA VAL A 216 3.00 -2.96 -13.48
C VAL A 216 1.85 -3.64 -12.77
N ALA A 217 1.19 -4.57 -13.46
CA ALA A 217 0.08 -5.37 -12.93
C ALA A 217 0.60 -6.71 -12.35
N PRO A 218 -0.04 -7.25 -11.31
CA PRO A 218 0.45 -8.46 -10.63
C PRO A 218 0.39 -9.72 -11.50
N MET A 219 -0.52 -9.78 -12.46
CA MET A 219 -0.70 -10.94 -13.36
C MET A 219 -1.26 -10.54 -14.72
N LYS A 220 -1.05 -11.39 -15.72
CA LYS A 220 -1.48 -11.16 -17.12
C LYS A 220 -2.99 -10.85 -17.25
N ALA A 221 -3.86 -11.61 -16.57
CA ALA A 221 -5.30 -11.39 -16.65
C ALA A 221 -5.70 -9.98 -16.22
N LEU A 222 -5.09 -9.48 -15.13
CA LEU A 222 -5.30 -8.10 -14.65
C LEU A 222 -4.69 -7.08 -15.60
N ALA A 223 -3.55 -7.38 -16.23
CA ALA A 223 -2.93 -6.48 -17.20
C ALA A 223 -3.88 -6.26 -18.40
N ALA A 224 -4.51 -7.31 -18.92
CA ALA A 224 -5.49 -7.19 -20.00
C ALA A 224 -6.69 -6.33 -19.59
N GLU A 225 -7.27 -6.59 -18.42
CA GLU A 225 -8.41 -5.83 -17.88
C GLU A 225 -8.08 -4.34 -17.71
N ILE A 226 -6.91 -4.04 -17.12
CA ILE A 226 -6.44 -2.65 -16.91
C ILE A 226 -6.20 -1.98 -18.26
N THR A 227 -5.58 -2.67 -19.22
CA THR A 227 -5.35 -2.14 -20.58
C THR A 227 -6.65 -1.74 -21.23
N GLU A 228 -7.67 -2.58 -21.16
CA GLU A 228 -9.00 -2.29 -21.72
C GLU A 228 -9.66 -1.09 -21.01
N LYS A 229 -9.64 -1.07 -19.67
CA LYS A 229 -10.21 0.03 -18.87
C LYS A 229 -9.53 1.38 -19.14
N LEU A 230 -8.19 1.41 -19.10
CA LEU A 230 -7.43 2.63 -19.38
C LEU A 230 -7.61 3.08 -20.82
N GLY A 231 -7.52 2.16 -21.78
CA GLY A 231 -7.67 2.44 -23.20
C GLY A 231 -9.02 3.07 -23.54
N LYS A 232 -10.12 2.50 -23.03
CA LYS A 232 -11.47 3.07 -23.24
C LYS A 232 -11.63 4.48 -22.68
N ARG A 233 -11.07 4.74 -21.49
CA ARG A 233 -11.23 6.02 -20.81
C ARG A 233 -10.35 7.13 -21.37
N LEU A 234 -9.22 6.79 -21.98
CA LEU A 234 -8.24 7.74 -22.51
C LEU A 234 -8.26 7.84 -24.05
N ALA A 235 -9.12 7.05 -24.73
CA ALA A 235 -9.22 7.04 -26.18
C ALA A 235 -9.53 8.44 -26.77
N TRP A 236 -10.33 9.25 -26.07
CA TRP A 236 -10.70 10.59 -26.50
C TRP A 236 -9.51 11.57 -26.55
N LEU A 237 -8.39 11.23 -25.84
CA LEU A 237 -7.13 11.99 -25.85
C LEU A 237 -6.16 11.50 -26.94
N GLY A 238 -6.51 10.49 -27.72
CA GLY A 238 -5.60 9.80 -28.65
C GLY A 238 -4.52 8.94 -27.98
N VAL A 239 -4.56 8.80 -26.64
CA VAL A 239 -3.59 8.02 -25.88
C VAL A 239 -3.78 6.55 -26.14
N GLN A 240 -2.72 5.88 -26.61
CA GLN A 240 -2.69 4.44 -26.84
C GLN A 240 -2.24 3.70 -25.59
N CYS A 241 -3.05 2.72 -25.18
CA CYS A 241 -2.74 1.80 -24.07
C CYS A 241 -2.59 0.40 -24.62
N ARG A 242 -1.46 -0.26 -24.35
CA ARG A 242 -1.19 -1.63 -24.83
C ARG A 242 -0.61 -2.50 -23.73
N GLU A 243 -0.92 -3.77 -23.80
CA GLU A 243 -0.35 -4.81 -22.96
C GLU A 243 1.01 -5.25 -23.49
N LEU A 244 1.97 -5.44 -22.58
CA LEU A 244 3.28 -6.03 -22.85
C LEU A 244 3.58 -7.10 -21.80
N THR A 245 3.06 -8.30 -21.97
CA THR A 245 3.27 -9.45 -21.08
C THR A 245 4.10 -10.56 -21.72
N GLY A 246 4.35 -11.66 -21.01
CA GLY A 246 5.32 -12.69 -21.38
C GLY A 246 5.27 -13.17 -22.83
N ASP A 247 4.08 -13.41 -23.35
CA ASP A 247 3.86 -14.01 -24.68
C ASP A 247 3.66 -12.96 -25.78
N MET A 248 3.57 -11.67 -25.40
CA MET A 248 3.35 -10.58 -26.35
C MET A 248 4.66 -9.85 -26.65
N HIS A 249 4.89 -9.61 -27.93
CA HIS A 249 6.00 -8.80 -28.43
C HIS A 249 5.42 -7.59 -29.15
N LEU A 250 5.74 -6.40 -28.68
CA LEU A 250 5.46 -5.17 -29.43
C LEU A 250 6.62 -4.89 -30.37
N THR A 251 6.30 -4.53 -31.60
CA THR A 251 7.28 -4.01 -32.55
C THR A 251 7.79 -2.64 -32.07
N LYS A 252 8.96 -2.21 -32.56
CA LYS A 252 9.48 -0.87 -32.23
C LYS A 252 8.48 0.24 -32.60
N ALA A 253 7.81 0.12 -33.75
CA ALA A 253 6.80 1.09 -34.17
C ALA A 253 5.61 1.13 -33.20
N GLU A 254 5.13 -0.02 -32.73
CA GLU A 254 4.06 -0.09 -31.74
C GLU A 254 4.47 0.48 -30.38
N ILE A 255 5.71 0.23 -29.94
CA ILE A 255 6.26 0.80 -28.70
C ILE A 255 6.28 2.33 -28.81
N VAL A 256 6.75 2.88 -29.93
CA VAL A 256 6.79 4.34 -30.15
C VAL A 256 5.38 4.91 -30.13
N ALA A 257 4.41 4.27 -30.76
CA ALA A 257 3.01 4.71 -30.83
C ALA A 257 2.24 4.59 -29.50
N THR A 258 2.74 3.80 -28.53
CA THR A 258 2.04 3.52 -27.27
C THR A 258 2.52 4.44 -26.17
N GLN A 259 1.60 5.14 -25.48
CA GLN A 259 1.92 6.00 -24.33
C GLN A 259 1.85 5.26 -23.02
N ILE A 260 0.90 4.33 -22.87
CA ILE A 260 0.71 3.55 -21.64
C ILE A 260 1.00 2.09 -21.92
N ILE A 261 1.99 1.56 -21.23
CA ILE A 261 2.39 0.15 -21.30
C ILE A 261 1.95 -0.53 -20.00
N VAL A 262 1.02 -1.48 -20.12
CA VAL A 262 0.60 -2.34 -19.01
C VAL A 262 1.37 -3.65 -19.10
N THR A 263 2.07 -4.02 -18.03
CA THR A 263 3.02 -5.14 -18.05
C THR A 263 3.03 -5.89 -16.73
N THR A 264 3.72 -7.04 -16.68
CA THR A 264 4.00 -7.74 -15.42
C THR A 264 5.39 -7.40 -14.90
N PRO A 265 5.67 -7.59 -13.58
CA PRO A 265 6.97 -7.31 -13.00
C PRO A 265 8.11 -7.99 -13.76
N GLU A 266 7.96 -9.27 -14.07
CA GLU A 266 8.98 -10.09 -14.73
C GLU A 266 9.26 -9.59 -16.16
N LYS A 267 8.23 -9.21 -16.89
CA LYS A 267 8.41 -8.71 -18.27
C LYS A 267 9.10 -7.35 -18.28
N TRP A 268 8.69 -6.44 -17.39
CA TRP A 268 9.33 -5.13 -17.28
C TRP A 268 10.78 -5.24 -16.81
N ASP A 269 11.06 -6.18 -15.90
CA ASP A 269 12.42 -6.53 -15.48
C ASP A 269 13.30 -6.94 -16.68
N VAL A 270 12.80 -7.80 -17.55
CA VAL A 270 13.51 -8.21 -18.77
C VAL A 270 13.74 -7.02 -19.72
N VAL A 271 12.73 -6.16 -19.90
CA VAL A 271 12.84 -4.96 -20.75
C VAL A 271 13.92 -4.01 -20.24
N THR A 272 13.91 -3.74 -18.94
CA THR A 272 14.87 -2.81 -18.32
C THR A 272 16.30 -3.37 -18.20
N ARG A 273 16.48 -4.69 -18.19
CA ARG A 273 17.82 -5.33 -18.23
C ARG A 273 18.47 -5.28 -19.61
N LYS A 274 17.66 -5.38 -20.67
CA LYS A 274 18.17 -5.40 -22.06
C LYS A 274 18.46 -3.99 -22.57
N SER A 275 19.25 -3.22 -21.84
CA SER A 275 19.52 -1.80 -22.08
C SER A 275 20.24 -1.44 -23.40
N THR A 276 20.53 -2.41 -24.26
CA THR A 276 21.28 -2.17 -25.51
C THR A 276 20.42 -1.91 -26.75
N GLY A 277 19.06 -2.00 -26.64
CA GLY A 277 18.17 -1.86 -27.80
C GLY A 277 17.03 -0.86 -27.67
N ASP A 278 16.51 -0.64 -26.47
CA ASP A 278 15.30 0.16 -26.23
C ASP A 278 15.53 1.30 -25.21
N THR A 279 16.72 1.93 -25.25
CA THR A 279 17.06 3.07 -24.39
C THR A 279 16.06 4.21 -24.53
N GLU A 280 15.51 4.43 -25.72
CA GLU A 280 14.54 5.49 -25.97
C GLU A 280 13.22 5.28 -25.22
N LEU A 281 12.71 4.04 -25.15
CA LEU A 281 11.53 3.71 -24.40
C LEU A 281 11.70 4.07 -22.91
N VAL A 282 12.79 3.58 -22.33
CA VAL A 282 13.05 3.74 -20.89
C VAL A 282 13.32 5.19 -20.53
N GLN A 283 13.98 5.97 -21.40
CA GLN A 283 14.25 7.40 -21.20
C GLN A 283 12.99 8.26 -21.20
N LYS A 284 11.94 7.86 -21.90
CA LYS A 284 10.65 8.59 -21.94
C LYS A 284 9.69 8.24 -20.82
N VAL A 285 10.01 7.28 -19.95
CA VAL A 285 9.17 6.94 -18.80
C VAL A 285 9.15 8.12 -17.83
N ARG A 286 7.94 8.56 -17.48
CA ARG A 286 7.67 9.65 -16.53
C ARG A 286 6.88 9.19 -15.31
N LEU A 287 6.18 8.06 -15.43
CA LEU A 287 5.36 7.51 -14.37
C LEU A 287 5.49 5.98 -14.36
N LEU A 288 5.80 5.43 -13.21
CA LEU A 288 5.79 4.01 -12.91
C LEU A 288 4.73 3.73 -11.85
N ILE A 289 3.69 3.01 -12.20
CA ILE A 289 2.65 2.53 -11.27
C ILE A 289 2.93 1.07 -10.98
N ILE A 290 3.00 0.72 -9.71
CA ILE A 290 3.16 -0.66 -9.24
C ILE A 290 1.89 -1.04 -8.49
N ASP A 291 1.10 -1.93 -9.10
CA ASP A 291 -0.11 -2.44 -8.47
C ASP A 291 0.19 -3.62 -7.56
N GLU A 292 -0.59 -3.75 -6.50
CA GLU A 292 -0.48 -4.79 -5.47
C GLU A 292 0.94 -4.89 -4.86
N VAL A 293 1.52 -3.73 -4.46
CA VAL A 293 2.88 -3.64 -3.89
C VAL A 293 3.09 -4.57 -2.69
N HIS A 294 2.02 -4.99 -2.00
CA HIS A 294 2.11 -5.95 -0.91
C HIS A 294 2.70 -7.30 -1.33
N MET A 295 2.79 -7.61 -2.64
CA MET A 295 3.52 -8.77 -3.16
C MET A 295 5.04 -8.70 -2.93
N LEU A 296 5.57 -7.62 -2.36
CA LEU A 296 6.98 -7.54 -1.92
C LEU A 296 7.36 -8.67 -0.95
N HIS A 297 6.41 -9.24 -0.20
CA HIS A 297 6.65 -10.36 0.71
C HIS A 297 6.61 -11.75 0.02
N ASP A 298 6.18 -11.81 -1.23
CA ASP A 298 6.09 -13.03 -2.03
C ASP A 298 7.40 -13.34 -2.76
N GLU A 299 7.46 -14.49 -3.45
CA GLU A 299 8.58 -14.88 -4.31
C GLU A 299 8.90 -13.83 -5.38
N ARG A 300 7.94 -13.03 -5.77
CA ARG A 300 8.09 -11.93 -6.74
C ARG A 300 8.68 -10.65 -6.16
N GLY A 301 8.83 -10.58 -4.84
CA GLY A 301 9.34 -9.40 -4.15
C GLY A 301 10.70 -8.96 -4.68
N ALA A 302 11.62 -9.89 -4.90
CA ALA A 302 12.94 -9.61 -5.44
C ALA A 302 12.93 -8.95 -6.84
N VAL A 303 11.93 -9.27 -7.66
CA VAL A 303 11.75 -8.66 -8.98
C VAL A 303 11.28 -7.21 -8.82
N LEU A 304 10.31 -6.96 -7.95
CA LEU A 304 9.82 -5.60 -7.66
C LEU A 304 10.91 -4.72 -7.05
N GLU A 305 11.70 -5.25 -6.13
CA GLU A 305 12.88 -4.55 -5.57
C GLU A 305 13.86 -4.14 -6.66
N SER A 306 14.17 -5.07 -7.57
CA SER A 306 15.06 -4.80 -8.70
C SER A 306 14.51 -3.74 -9.65
N LEU A 307 13.19 -3.69 -9.85
CA LEU A 307 12.54 -2.68 -10.70
C LEU A 307 12.65 -1.29 -10.10
N VAL A 308 12.33 -1.14 -8.82
CA VAL A 308 12.41 0.15 -8.12
C VAL A 308 13.85 0.64 -8.10
N ALA A 309 14.82 -0.21 -7.71
CA ALA A 309 16.21 0.15 -7.65
C ALA A 309 16.77 0.60 -9.02
N ARG A 310 16.36 -0.06 -10.13
CA ARG A 310 16.76 0.37 -11.47
C ARG A 310 16.11 1.66 -11.89
N THR A 311 14.87 1.88 -11.51
CA THR A 311 14.17 3.14 -11.81
C THR A 311 14.84 4.30 -11.08
N GLU A 312 15.20 4.13 -9.82
CA GLU A 312 15.95 5.15 -9.05
C GLU A 312 17.32 5.43 -9.67
N ARG A 313 18.07 4.37 -10.01
CA ARG A 313 19.37 4.51 -10.69
C ARG A 313 19.22 5.25 -12.03
N GLN A 314 18.13 5.02 -12.75
CA GLN A 314 17.87 5.75 -13.99
C GLN A 314 17.61 7.23 -13.72
N VAL A 315 16.80 7.57 -12.71
CA VAL A 315 16.56 8.97 -12.29
C VAL A 315 17.89 9.66 -11.94
N GLU A 316 18.75 9.00 -11.18
CA GLU A 316 20.07 9.52 -10.82
C GLU A 316 20.98 9.74 -12.04
N SER A 317 20.99 8.78 -12.97
CA SER A 317 21.88 8.84 -14.14
C SER A 317 21.42 9.82 -15.22
N THR A 318 20.10 9.94 -15.43
CA THR A 318 19.53 10.79 -16.50
C THR A 318 19.09 12.16 -16.03
N GLN A 319 19.02 12.38 -14.70
CA GLN A 319 18.46 13.57 -14.06
C GLN A 319 17.02 13.86 -14.52
N SER A 320 16.32 12.83 -14.97
CA SER A 320 14.92 12.90 -15.41
C SER A 320 14.03 12.24 -14.37
N LEU A 321 13.11 13.00 -13.81
CA LEU A 321 12.20 12.50 -12.78
C LEU A 321 11.26 11.43 -13.34
N ILE A 322 11.22 10.28 -12.67
CA ILE A 322 10.21 9.24 -12.86
C ILE A 322 9.42 9.18 -11.55
N ARG A 323 8.14 9.50 -11.62
CA ARG A 323 7.23 9.39 -10.49
C ARG A 323 6.92 7.92 -10.23
N ILE A 324 7.04 7.47 -8.98
CA ILE A 324 6.68 6.09 -8.56
C ILE A 324 5.39 6.16 -7.74
N VAL A 325 4.42 5.34 -8.12
CA VAL A 325 3.12 5.22 -7.44
C VAL A 325 2.86 3.77 -7.09
N GLY A 326 2.84 3.45 -5.81
CA GLY A 326 2.50 2.13 -5.29
C GLY A 326 1.02 2.07 -4.88
N LEU A 327 0.31 1.05 -5.37
CA LEU A 327 -1.04 0.72 -4.95
C LEU A 327 -0.99 -0.58 -4.15
N SER A 328 -1.61 -0.62 -3.00
CA SER A 328 -1.56 -1.78 -2.11
C SER A 328 -2.89 -2.03 -1.41
N ALA A 329 -3.11 -3.28 -1.02
CA ALA A 329 -4.03 -3.58 0.07
C ALA A 329 -3.54 -2.94 1.38
N THR A 330 -4.31 -3.04 2.45
CA THR A 330 -3.87 -2.58 3.77
C THR A 330 -2.66 -3.38 4.25
N LEU A 331 -1.57 -2.67 4.57
CA LEU A 331 -0.30 -3.25 5.03
C LEU A 331 -0.03 -2.82 6.48
N PRO A 332 0.50 -3.71 7.34
CA PRO A 332 0.95 -3.30 8.68
C PRO A 332 2.23 -2.46 8.63
N ASN A 333 3.14 -2.73 7.70
CA ASN A 333 4.45 -2.09 7.53
C ASN A 333 4.46 -1.05 6.38
N TYR A 334 3.36 -0.33 6.19
CA TYR A 334 3.21 0.65 5.11
C TYR A 334 4.27 1.76 5.12
N VAL A 335 4.84 2.08 6.28
CA VAL A 335 5.91 3.08 6.40
C VAL A 335 7.19 2.60 5.74
N ASP A 336 7.59 1.34 5.96
CA ASP A 336 8.79 0.76 5.35
C ASP A 336 8.64 0.67 3.83
N VAL A 337 7.44 0.30 3.37
CA VAL A 337 7.12 0.27 1.93
C VAL A 337 7.15 1.67 1.32
N ALA A 338 6.69 2.69 2.05
CA ALA A 338 6.78 4.08 1.61
C ALA A 338 8.25 4.52 1.44
N ASP A 339 9.11 4.19 2.40
CA ASP A 339 10.54 4.49 2.31
C ASP A 339 11.21 3.78 1.14
N PHE A 340 10.87 2.51 0.94
CA PHE A 340 11.36 1.73 -0.20
C PHE A 340 10.99 2.39 -1.54
N LEU A 341 9.78 2.90 -1.70
CA LEU A 341 9.32 3.63 -2.89
C LEU A 341 9.76 5.10 -2.92
N LYS A 342 10.59 5.56 -1.97
CA LYS A 342 11.01 6.97 -1.82
C LYS A 342 9.83 7.93 -1.74
N VAL A 343 8.78 7.52 -1.05
CA VAL A 343 7.60 8.32 -0.81
C VAL A 343 7.84 9.28 0.35
N ASN A 344 7.57 10.56 0.14
CA ASN A 344 7.53 11.53 1.22
C ASN A 344 6.36 11.19 2.16
N ARG A 345 6.68 10.75 3.38
CA ARG A 345 5.69 10.28 4.36
C ARG A 345 4.66 11.34 4.75
N MET A 346 5.03 12.64 4.64
CA MET A 346 4.15 13.76 5.00
C MET A 346 3.22 14.16 3.85
N ALA A 347 3.55 13.82 2.60
CA ALA A 347 2.79 14.24 1.43
C ALA A 347 2.18 13.06 0.64
N GLY A 348 2.96 12.01 0.38
CA GLY A 348 2.59 10.94 -0.56
C GLY A 348 2.15 9.62 0.08
N LEU A 349 2.26 9.47 1.41
CA LEU A 349 1.85 8.26 2.11
C LEU A 349 0.39 8.33 2.50
N PHE A 350 -0.45 7.47 1.90
CA PHE A 350 -1.87 7.34 2.20
C PHE A 350 -2.19 5.95 2.73
N TYR A 351 -2.86 5.89 3.87
CA TYR A 351 -3.36 4.67 4.46
C TYR A 351 -4.84 4.82 4.83
N PHE A 352 -5.67 3.92 4.32
CA PHE A 352 -7.10 3.88 4.51
C PHE A 352 -7.53 2.54 5.08
N ASP A 353 -8.32 2.54 6.13
CA ASP A 353 -8.90 1.35 6.72
C ASP A 353 -10.19 0.86 6.01
N GLY A 354 -10.83 -0.17 6.57
CA GLY A 354 -12.05 -0.77 6.03
C GLY A 354 -13.24 0.20 5.91
N SER A 355 -13.25 1.32 6.67
CA SER A 355 -14.33 2.32 6.63
C SER A 355 -14.39 3.13 5.33
N PHE A 356 -13.34 3.02 4.50
CA PHE A 356 -13.24 3.66 3.19
C PHE A 356 -13.76 2.79 2.04
N ARG A 357 -14.24 1.58 2.30
CA ARG A 357 -14.92 0.79 1.27
C ARG A 357 -16.29 1.41 0.98
N PRO A 358 -16.60 1.73 -0.30
CA PRO A 358 -17.93 2.21 -0.68
C PRO A 358 -19.04 1.19 -0.39
N VAL A 359 -18.70 -0.10 -0.53
CA VAL A 359 -19.57 -1.22 -0.17
C VAL A 359 -18.97 -1.92 1.04
N PRO A 360 -19.62 -1.89 2.20
CA PRO A 360 -19.14 -2.57 3.40
C PRO A 360 -18.98 -4.08 3.19
N LEU A 361 -18.02 -4.69 3.87
CA LEU A 361 -17.74 -6.13 3.78
C LEU A 361 -17.89 -6.77 5.15
N GLU A 362 -18.80 -7.71 5.26
CA GLU A 362 -18.92 -8.65 6.37
C GLU A 362 -18.12 -9.91 6.04
N GLN A 363 -17.45 -10.49 7.04
CA GLN A 363 -16.60 -11.66 6.85
C GLN A 363 -16.99 -12.75 7.84
N HIS A 364 -17.17 -13.96 7.34
CA HIS A 364 -17.43 -15.14 8.14
C HIS A 364 -16.28 -16.14 7.94
N PHE A 365 -15.65 -16.54 9.04
CA PHE A 365 -14.61 -17.56 9.06
C PHE A 365 -15.16 -18.82 9.68
N LEU A 366 -15.20 -19.91 8.92
CA LEU A 366 -15.69 -21.20 9.34
C LEU A 366 -14.52 -22.12 9.67
N GLY A 367 -14.38 -22.48 10.95
CA GLY A 367 -13.38 -23.43 11.43
C GLY A 367 -14.00 -24.81 11.64
N VAL A 368 -13.73 -25.78 10.77
CA VAL A 368 -14.28 -27.14 10.88
C VAL A 368 -13.64 -27.87 12.06
N LYS A 369 -14.46 -28.45 12.93
CA LYS A 369 -14.00 -29.24 14.09
C LYS A 369 -13.40 -30.57 13.63
N GLY A 370 -12.27 -30.94 14.24
CA GLY A 370 -11.56 -32.18 13.97
C GLY A 370 -10.10 -31.96 13.58
N LYS A 371 -9.31 -33.01 13.68
CA LYS A 371 -7.89 -32.94 13.27
C LYS A 371 -7.83 -32.87 11.73
N ALA A 372 -7.06 -31.95 11.20
CA ALA A 372 -6.89 -31.75 9.74
C ALA A 372 -6.57 -33.09 9.04
N GLY A 373 -7.34 -33.43 7.99
CA GLY A 373 -7.21 -34.69 7.25
C GLY A 373 -7.85 -35.93 7.91
N SER A 374 -8.45 -35.80 9.11
CA SER A 374 -9.19 -36.91 9.76
C SER A 374 -10.52 -37.15 9.07
N ARG A 375 -11.09 -38.35 9.24
CA ARG A 375 -12.41 -38.72 8.75
C ARG A 375 -13.48 -37.77 9.34
N ILE A 376 -13.42 -37.47 10.63
CA ILE A 376 -14.34 -36.55 11.32
C ILE A 376 -14.32 -35.16 10.68
N SER A 377 -13.16 -34.63 10.33
CA SER A 377 -13.05 -33.33 9.68
C SER A 377 -13.65 -33.35 8.29
N ARG A 378 -13.53 -34.45 7.54
CA ARG A 378 -14.17 -34.61 6.22
C ARG A 378 -15.68 -34.74 6.34
N ASP A 379 -16.16 -35.54 7.24
CA ASP A 379 -17.61 -35.73 7.48
C ASP A 379 -18.28 -34.43 7.96
N ASN A 380 -17.54 -33.57 8.70
CA ASN A 380 -18.02 -32.26 9.12
C ASN A 380 -17.97 -31.20 8.02
N LEU A 381 -17.09 -31.35 7.02
CA LEU A 381 -17.05 -30.48 5.83
C LEU A 381 -18.20 -30.77 4.85
N GLU A 382 -18.71 -32.00 4.82
CA GLU A 382 -19.79 -32.43 3.93
C GLU A 382 -21.18 -32.11 4.47
N LYS A 383 -21.31 -31.81 5.77
CA LYS A 383 -22.57 -31.41 6.43
C LYS A 383 -22.74 -29.89 6.46
#